data_6e03b04790a9382ad1ff9589d5c87594
#
_entry.id   6e03b04790a9382ad1ff9589d5c87594
#
_cell.length_a   1.000
_cell.length_b   1.000
_cell.length_c   1.000
_cell.angle_alpha   90.00
_cell.angle_beta   90.00
_cell.angle_gamma   90.00
#
_symmetry.space_group_name_H-M   'P 1'
#
loop_
_entity.id
_entity.type
_entity.pdbx_description
1 polymer ?
#
loop_
_entity_poly.entity_id
_entity_poly.type
_entity_poly.pdbx_seq_one_letter_code
_entity_poly.pdbx_strand_id
1 'polypeptide(L)'
;CRRQPAVDFEITCQRLIFLRGGFMEKNRIHSVQLGEMKRKSYSRIKEVLEMPNLIEVQKNSYQWFLDEGLQEVFDDISPITDFNGNLVLEFTSFVLESTPKYSIEECKERDATYAAPLKVRARLINKETEEIKDQEIFMGDFPLMTDTGTFIINGAERVIVSQLVRSPGIYYASEFDKLGKKLLSSTVIPNRGAWLEYETDSNDVFSVRVDRTRKVPVTVLIRALGISSDAEIIELFGEEPKILATIEKDVSKNYEEGLIELYKKLRPGEPPTVESSESLLKGMFFDPKRYDLA
;
A
#
# COMPACT_ATOMS: atom_id res chain seq x y z
N CYS A 1 23.07 -13.23 35.62
CA CYS A 1 24.02 -14.15 36.22
C CYS A 1 23.49 -15.54 36.21
N ARG A 2 23.91 -16.42 35.45
CA ARG A 2 23.93 -17.87 35.26
C ARG A 2 23.55 -18.20 33.82
N ARG A 3 24.58 -18.46 33.04
CA ARG A 3 24.51 -19.12 31.75
C ARG A 3 23.98 -20.54 31.99
N GLN A 4 22.88 -20.90 31.38
CA GLN A 4 22.51 -22.30 31.18
C GLN A 4 23.24 -22.82 29.93
N PRO A 5 23.79 -24.03 29.94
CA PRO A 5 24.48 -24.61 28.80
C PRO A 5 23.47 -24.98 27.71
N ALA A 6 23.86 -24.70 26.46
CA ALA A 6 23.20 -25.24 25.28
C ALA A 6 23.34 -26.78 25.33
N VAL A 7 22.27 -27.45 25.67
CA VAL A 7 22.17 -28.91 25.67
C VAL A 7 21.93 -29.36 24.24
N ASP A 8 22.84 -30.19 23.78
CA ASP A 8 22.91 -30.91 22.52
C ASP A 8 21.54 -31.40 22.00
N PHE A 9 20.86 -30.58 21.18
CA PHE A 9 19.68 -31.01 20.44
C PHE A 9 20.02 -31.90 19.24
N GLU A 10 21.23 -31.84 18.73
CA GLU A 10 21.68 -32.68 17.60
C GLU A 10 21.94 -34.14 17.98
N ILE A 11 22.43 -34.41 19.18
CA ILE A 11 22.74 -35.80 19.60
C ILE A 11 21.46 -36.59 19.92
N THR A 12 20.39 -35.90 20.36
CA THR A 12 19.12 -36.57 20.65
C THR A 12 18.37 -36.96 19.40
N CYS A 13 18.46 -36.16 18.31
CA CYS A 13 17.85 -36.48 17.02
C CYS A 13 18.54 -37.66 16.33
N GLN A 14 19.86 -37.75 16.36
CA GLN A 14 20.60 -38.87 15.77
C GLN A 14 20.42 -40.20 16.55
N ARG A 15 20.27 -40.15 17.87
CA ARG A 15 19.99 -41.38 18.69
C ARG A 15 18.58 -41.89 18.53
N LEU A 16 17.60 -41.05 18.23
CA LEU A 16 16.23 -41.47 17.96
C LEU A 16 16.07 -42.12 16.57
N ILE A 17 16.92 -41.76 15.62
CA ILE A 17 16.94 -42.37 14.29
C ILE A 17 17.63 -43.75 14.32
N PHE A 18 18.61 -44.00 15.21
CA PHE A 18 19.32 -45.27 15.28
C PHE A 18 18.64 -46.35 16.09
N LEU A 19 17.69 -46.04 16.99
CA LEU A 19 16.94 -47.02 17.82
C LEU A 19 15.65 -47.52 17.18
N ARG A 20 15.28 -47.05 15.99
CA ARG A 20 14.21 -47.62 15.16
C ARG A 20 14.72 -48.33 13.91
N GLY A 21 15.89 -48.93 13.98
CA GLY A 21 16.38 -49.85 12.99
C GLY A 21 15.67 -51.20 13.14
N GLY A 22 14.59 -51.39 12.42
CA GLY A 22 13.98 -52.70 12.36
C GLY A 22 12.54 -52.63 11.93
N PHE A 23 12.34 -52.58 10.70
CA PHE A 23 11.30 -53.11 9.84
C PHE A 23 11.19 -52.22 8.61
N MET A 24 11.83 -52.63 7.51
CA MET A 24 11.48 -52.14 6.19
C MET A 24 10.00 -52.52 5.95
N GLU A 25 9.10 -51.62 6.32
CA GLU A 25 7.71 -51.69 5.87
C GLU A 25 7.73 -51.55 4.35
N LYS A 26 7.38 -52.66 3.66
CA LYS A 26 7.15 -52.70 2.22
C LYS A 26 6.37 -51.43 1.82
N ASN A 27 6.84 -50.71 0.84
CA ASN A 27 6.23 -49.51 0.25
C ASN A 27 4.70 -49.76 0.06
N ARG A 28 3.90 -49.37 1.04
CA ARG A 28 2.44 -49.43 0.91
C ARG A 28 2.02 -48.15 0.17
N ILE A 29 1.78 -48.32 -1.12
CA ILE A 29 1.12 -47.30 -1.93
C ILE A 29 -0.27 -47.11 -1.37
N HIS A 30 -0.58 -45.93 -0.86
CA HIS A 30 -1.90 -45.59 -0.36
C HIS A 30 -2.56 -44.53 -1.21
N SER A 31 -3.89 -44.56 -1.25
CA SER A 31 -4.66 -43.55 -1.99
C SER A 31 -5.01 -42.41 -1.05
N VAL A 32 -4.69 -41.20 -1.44
CA VAL A 32 -5.03 -39.96 -0.73
C VAL A 32 -6.05 -39.18 -1.54
N GLN A 33 -7.10 -38.72 -0.90
CA GLN A 33 -8.10 -37.85 -1.49
C GLN A 33 -7.60 -36.40 -1.42
N LEU A 34 -7.43 -35.75 -2.57
CA LEU A 34 -7.06 -34.32 -2.68
C LEU A 34 -8.19 -33.62 -3.45
N GLY A 35 -9.11 -32.98 -2.72
CA GLY A 35 -10.33 -32.45 -3.30
C GLY A 35 -11.17 -33.55 -3.95
N GLU A 36 -11.53 -33.38 -5.22
CA GLU A 36 -12.31 -34.38 -5.97
C GLU A 36 -11.49 -35.53 -6.54
N MET A 37 -10.15 -35.43 -6.57
CA MET A 37 -9.29 -36.42 -7.18
C MET A 37 -8.65 -37.36 -6.18
N LYS A 38 -8.65 -38.67 -6.53
CA LYS A 38 -7.89 -39.71 -5.82
C LYS A 38 -6.48 -39.82 -6.43
N ARG A 39 -5.44 -39.59 -5.61
CA ARG A 39 -4.04 -39.76 -6.00
C ARG A 39 -3.40 -40.89 -5.22
N LYS A 40 -2.44 -41.57 -5.84
CA LYS A 40 -1.60 -42.57 -5.16
C LYS A 40 -0.41 -41.88 -4.53
N SER A 41 -0.28 -42.01 -3.21
CA SER A 41 0.88 -41.51 -2.46
C SER A 41 1.92 -42.61 -2.32
N TYR A 42 3.15 -42.28 -2.63
CA TYR A 42 4.33 -43.11 -2.45
C TYR A 42 5.17 -42.64 -1.25
N SER A 43 4.66 -41.71 -0.46
CA SER A 43 5.33 -41.18 0.72
C SER A 43 5.56 -42.26 1.77
N ARG A 44 6.77 -42.27 2.32
CA ARG A 44 7.16 -43.16 3.43
C ARG A 44 6.85 -42.55 4.81
N ILE A 45 6.61 -41.27 4.82
CA ILE A 45 6.33 -40.48 6.04
C ILE A 45 4.84 -40.09 5.94
N LYS A 46 4.11 -40.28 7.04
CA LYS A 46 2.73 -39.76 7.12
C LYS A 46 2.77 -38.24 7.03
N GLU A 47 1.87 -37.69 6.24
CA GLU A 47 1.66 -36.26 6.22
C GLU A 47 1.27 -35.79 7.61
N VAL A 48 2.02 -34.83 8.15
CA VAL A 48 1.79 -34.22 9.46
C VAL A 48 0.92 -32.99 9.32
N LEU A 49 1.02 -32.31 8.17
CA LEU A 49 0.27 -31.12 7.81
C LEU A 49 -0.42 -31.35 6.46
N GLU A 50 -1.63 -30.86 6.36
CA GLU A 50 -2.34 -30.85 5.06
C GLU A 50 -1.64 -29.91 4.09
N MET A 51 -1.68 -30.25 2.81
CA MET A 51 -1.13 -29.39 1.77
C MET A 51 -1.92 -28.07 1.74
N PRO A 52 -1.27 -26.92 1.88
CA PRO A 52 -1.96 -25.64 1.84
C PRO A 52 -2.58 -25.40 0.46
N ASN A 53 -3.70 -24.70 0.44
CA ASN A 53 -4.33 -24.29 -0.81
C ASN A 53 -3.50 -23.14 -1.43
N LEU A 54 -2.77 -23.46 -2.51
CA LEU A 54 -1.84 -22.50 -3.15
C LEU A 54 -2.53 -21.30 -3.80
N ILE A 55 -3.82 -21.37 -4.07
CA ILE A 55 -4.63 -20.29 -4.67
C ILE A 55 -5.49 -19.56 -3.63
N GLU A 56 -5.32 -19.85 -2.36
CA GLU A 56 -6.12 -19.25 -1.28
C GLU A 56 -5.92 -17.74 -1.22
N VAL A 57 -4.69 -17.26 -1.44
CA VAL A 57 -4.36 -15.83 -1.43
C VAL A 57 -5.18 -15.06 -2.46
N GLN A 58 -5.27 -15.56 -3.69
CA GLN A 58 -6.06 -14.92 -4.75
C GLN A 58 -7.55 -14.96 -4.43
N LYS A 59 -8.07 -16.09 -3.98
CA LYS A 59 -9.49 -16.25 -3.66
C LYS A 59 -9.91 -15.36 -2.50
N ASN A 60 -9.15 -15.36 -1.41
CA ASN A 60 -9.45 -14.54 -0.24
C ASN A 60 -9.35 -13.06 -0.55
N SER A 61 -8.35 -12.64 -1.34
CA SER A 61 -8.21 -11.26 -1.77
C SER A 61 -9.39 -10.80 -2.65
N TYR A 62 -9.86 -11.66 -3.55
CA TYR A 62 -11.01 -11.33 -4.39
C TYR A 62 -12.31 -11.30 -3.58
N GLN A 63 -12.47 -12.23 -2.64
CA GLN A 63 -13.64 -12.25 -1.74
C GLN A 63 -13.68 -10.99 -0.87
N TRP A 64 -12.56 -10.63 -0.26
CA TRP A 64 -12.44 -9.36 0.48
C TRP A 64 -12.79 -8.14 -0.38
N PHE A 65 -12.31 -8.12 -1.62
CA PHE A 65 -12.62 -7.04 -2.53
C PHE A 65 -14.13 -6.93 -2.82
N LEU A 66 -14.84 -8.05 -2.95
CA LEU A 66 -16.29 -8.05 -3.17
C LEU A 66 -17.06 -7.65 -1.90
N ASP A 67 -16.60 -8.08 -0.74
CA ASP A 67 -17.29 -7.87 0.53
C ASP A 67 -17.05 -6.47 1.11
N GLU A 68 -15.81 -5.96 1.02
CA GLU A 68 -15.39 -4.72 1.65
C GLU A 68 -14.80 -3.71 0.64
N GLY A 69 -13.88 -4.14 -0.22
CA GLY A 69 -13.11 -3.25 -1.06
C GLY A 69 -13.93 -2.46 -2.08
N LEU A 70 -15.00 -3.02 -2.62
CA LEU A 70 -15.91 -2.29 -3.50
C LEU A 70 -16.66 -1.17 -2.74
N GLN A 71 -17.06 -1.43 -1.51
CA GLN A 71 -17.71 -0.41 -0.67
C GLN A 71 -16.74 0.74 -0.36
N GLU A 72 -15.50 0.42 0.02
CA GLU A 72 -14.46 1.43 0.27
C GLU A 72 -14.23 2.33 -0.96
N VAL A 73 -14.18 1.75 -2.16
CA VAL A 73 -14.03 2.54 -3.40
C VAL A 73 -15.19 3.49 -3.63
N PHE A 74 -16.43 3.04 -3.40
CA PHE A 74 -17.58 3.90 -3.54
C PHE A 74 -17.65 4.99 -2.46
N ASP A 75 -17.27 4.69 -1.24
CA ASP A 75 -17.21 5.65 -0.13
C ASP A 75 -16.12 6.71 -0.34
N ASP A 76 -14.97 6.34 -0.90
CA ASP A 76 -13.88 7.25 -1.24
C ASP A 76 -14.26 8.24 -2.37
N ILE A 77 -15.05 7.78 -3.34
CA ILE A 77 -15.49 8.62 -4.47
C ILE A 77 -16.70 9.48 -4.08
N SER A 78 -17.56 8.99 -3.20
CA SER A 78 -18.79 9.65 -2.77
C SER A 78 -18.52 10.58 -1.56
N PRO A 79 -19.13 11.76 -1.48
CA PRO A 79 -19.97 12.40 -2.49
C PRO A 79 -19.20 13.17 -3.57
N ILE A 80 -19.73 13.19 -4.79
CA ILE A 80 -19.24 14.06 -5.87
C ILE A 80 -20.08 15.33 -5.85
N THR A 81 -19.41 16.47 -5.63
CA THR A 81 -20.08 17.78 -5.56
C THR A 81 -19.72 18.64 -6.76
N ASP A 82 -20.70 19.42 -7.23
CA ASP A 82 -20.48 20.46 -8.21
C ASP A 82 -19.61 21.60 -7.64
N PHE A 83 -19.01 22.40 -8.53
CA PHE A 83 -18.16 23.55 -8.16
C PHE A 83 -18.86 24.51 -7.19
N ASN A 84 -20.16 24.74 -7.35
CA ASN A 84 -20.98 25.58 -6.48
C ASN A 84 -21.49 24.86 -5.23
N GLY A 85 -21.32 23.54 -5.14
CA GLY A 85 -21.80 22.71 -4.04
C GLY A 85 -23.33 22.50 -4.01
N ASN A 86 -24.05 22.87 -5.07
CA ASN A 86 -25.50 22.80 -5.17
C ASN A 86 -25.99 21.41 -5.57
N LEU A 87 -25.23 20.73 -6.44
CA LEU A 87 -25.52 19.36 -6.86
C LEU A 87 -24.58 18.39 -6.13
N VAL A 88 -25.17 17.38 -5.51
CA VAL A 88 -24.43 16.33 -4.81
C VAL A 88 -24.86 14.98 -5.36
N LEU A 89 -23.92 14.22 -5.87
CA LEU A 89 -24.11 12.84 -6.32
C LEU A 89 -23.49 11.88 -5.30
N GLU A 90 -24.32 10.98 -4.77
CA GLU A 90 -23.92 9.98 -3.80
C GLU A 90 -24.16 8.57 -4.35
N PHE A 91 -23.27 7.65 -4.07
CA PHE A 91 -23.45 6.23 -4.30
C PHE A 91 -23.84 5.56 -2.99
N THR A 92 -25.08 5.07 -2.89
CA THR A 92 -25.64 4.57 -1.63
C THR A 92 -25.50 3.08 -1.44
N SER A 93 -25.51 2.30 -2.52
CA SER A 93 -25.35 0.86 -2.50
C SER A 93 -24.99 0.33 -3.88
N PHE A 94 -24.39 -0.85 -3.92
CA PHE A 94 -24.13 -1.55 -5.16
C PHE A 94 -24.65 -2.99 -5.10
N VAL A 95 -24.93 -3.55 -6.25
CA VAL A 95 -25.32 -4.96 -6.41
C VAL A 95 -24.53 -5.53 -7.57
N LEU A 96 -23.71 -6.53 -7.29
CA LEU A 96 -23.08 -7.37 -8.30
C LEU A 96 -23.96 -8.60 -8.49
N GLU A 97 -24.47 -8.80 -9.70
CA GLU A 97 -25.26 -10.00 -10.02
C GLU A 97 -24.39 -11.23 -9.95
N SER A 98 -24.88 -12.29 -9.35
CA SER A 98 -24.14 -13.55 -9.21
C SER A 98 -24.20 -14.43 -10.48
N THR A 99 -25.11 -14.10 -11.40
CA THR A 99 -25.31 -14.86 -12.66
C THR A 99 -24.49 -14.25 -13.78
N PRO A 100 -23.44 -14.95 -14.25
CA PRO A 100 -22.66 -14.51 -15.40
C PRO A 100 -23.49 -14.59 -16.67
N LYS A 101 -23.20 -13.74 -17.64
CA LYS A 101 -23.88 -13.69 -18.93
C LYS A 101 -23.61 -14.95 -19.77
N TYR A 102 -22.42 -15.50 -19.68
CA TYR A 102 -21.97 -16.70 -20.40
C TYR A 102 -21.26 -17.66 -19.45
N SER A 103 -21.29 -18.95 -19.76
CA SER A 103 -20.48 -19.93 -19.05
C SER A 103 -18.99 -19.73 -19.31
N ILE A 104 -18.15 -20.35 -18.50
CA ILE A 104 -16.70 -20.30 -18.64
C ILE A 104 -16.25 -20.81 -20.02
N GLU A 105 -16.86 -21.93 -20.48
CA GLU A 105 -16.54 -22.54 -21.75
C GLU A 105 -16.99 -21.67 -22.92
N GLU A 106 -18.19 -21.13 -22.86
CA GLU A 106 -18.68 -20.19 -23.86
C GLU A 106 -17.85 -18.90 -23.95
N CYS A 107 -17.35 -18.40 -22.84
CA CYS A 107 -16.46 -17.24 -22.85
C CYS A 107 -15.14 -17.52 -23.57
N LYS A 108 -14.59 -18.73 -23.41
CA LYS A 108 -13.38 -19.16 -24.13
C LYS A 108 -13.59 -19.36 -25.61
N GLU A 109 -14.76 -19.89 -26.00
CA GLU A 109 -15.10 -20.14 -27.43
C GLU A 109 -15.45 -18.85 -28.18
N ARG A 110 -16.08 -17.89 -27.52
CA ARG A 110 -16.57 -16.65 -28.12
C ARG A 110 -15.65 -15.44 -27.93
N ASP A 111 -14.45 -15.62 -27.38
CA ASP A 111 -13.54 -14.56 -27.02
C ASP A 111 -14.21 -13.48 -26.11
N ALA A 112 -15.09 -13.93 -25.22
CA ALA A 112 -15.82 -13.08 -24.29
C ALA A 112 -15.18 -13.02 -22.89
N THR A 113 -15.58 -12.05 -22.11
CA THR A 113 -15.16 -11.92 -20.71
C THR A 113 -16.18 -12.56 -19.78
N TYR A 114 -15.69 -13.39 -18.85
CA TYR A 114 -16.51 -13.99 -17.81
C TYR A 114 -16.80 -12.90 -16.75
N ALA A 115 -17.98 -12.30 -16.83
CA ALA A 115 -18.36 -11.14 -16.06
C ALA A 115 -19.85 -11.14 -15.68
N ALA A 116 -20.18 -10.38 -14.66
CA ALA A 116 -21.53 -10.12 -14.24
C ALA A 116 -21.80 -8.60 -14.17
N PRO A 117 -23.05 -8.16 -14.39
CA PRO A 117 -23.38 -6.75 -14.36
C PRO A 117 -23.30 -6.19 -12.94
N LEU A 118 -22.57 -5.07 -12.82
CA LEU A 118 -22.51 -4.25 -11.61
C LEU A 118 -23.53 -3.11 -11.73
N LYS A 119 -24.45 -3.06 -10.81
CA LYS A 119 -25.46 -2.00 -10.68
C LYS A 119 -25.22 -1.22 -9.40
N VAL A 120 -25.34 0.08 -9.50
CA VAL A 120 -25.11 0.99 -8.38
C VAL A 120 -26.33 1.90 -8.21
N ARG A 121 -26.77 2.07 -6.98
CA ARG A 121 -27.82 3.02 -6.64
C ARG A 121 -27.21 4.39 -6.44
N ALA A 122 -27.49 5.30 -7.35
CA ALA A 122 -27.04 6.68 -7.31
C ALA A 122 -28.16 7.60 -6.85
N ARG A 123 -27.82 8.50 -5.95
CA ARG A 123 -28.71 9.54 -5.42
C ARG A 123 -28.16 10.90 -5.84
N LEU A 124 -28.96 11.65 -6.57
CA LEU A 124 -28.69 13.04 -6.94
C LEU A 124 -29.51 13.97 -6.06
N ILE A 125 -28.83 14.82 -5.32
CA ILE A 125 -29.44 15.82 -4.45
C ILE A 125 -29.21 17.20 -5.06
N ASN A 126 -30.26 17.92 -5.36
CA ASN A 126 -30.21 19.32 -5.73
C ASN A 126 -30.61 20.19 -4.53
N LYS A 127 -29.64 20.91 -3.97
CA LYS A 127 -29.85 21.75 -2.78
C LYS A 127 -30.64 23.04 -3.07
N GLU A 128 -30.67 23.50 -4.33
CA GLU A 128 -31.44 24.69 -4.72
C GLU A 128 -32.96 24.40 -4.82
N THR A 129 -33.29 23.23 -5.40
CA THR A 129 -34.69 22.84 -5.61
C THR A 129 -35.20 21.89 -4.54
N GLU A 130 -34.31 21.43 -3.61
CA GLU A 130 -34.59 20.41 -2.60
C GLU A 130 -35.07 19.07 -3.21
N GLU A 131 -34.83 18.86 -4.51
CA GLU A 131 -35.15 17.61 -5.17
C GLU A 131 -34.11 16.53 -4.91
N ILE A 132 -34.59 15.32 -4.60
CA ILE A 132 -33.77 14.11 -4.48
C ILE A 132 -34.24 13.13 -5.55
N LYS A 133 -33.32 12.72 -6.42
CA LYS A 133 -33.52 11.66 -7.42
C LYS A 133 -32.70 10.46 -7.08
N ASP A 134 -33.34 9.32 -6.90
CA ASP A 134 -32.72 8.04 -6.57
C ASP A 134 -32.97 7.07 -7.73
N GLN A 135 -31.90 6.53 -8.33
CA GLN A 135 -31.99 5.64 -9.47
C GLN A 135 -30.90 4.57 -9.43
N GLU A 136 -31.25 3.37 -9.86
CA GLU A 136 -30.28 2.30 -10.10
C GLU A 136 -29.64 2.50 -11.48
N ILE A 137 -28.32 2.50 -11.52
CA ILE A 137 -27.52 2.73 -12.71
C ILE A 137 -26.66 1.50 -12.99
N PHE A 138 -26.65 1.06 -14.25
CA PHE A 138 -25.70 0.06 -14.72
C PHE A 138 -24.32 0.71 -14.87
N MET A 139 -23.34 0.25 -14.10
CA MET A 139 -21.96 0.77 -14.17
C MET A 139 -21.11 0.04 -15.20
N GLY A 140 -21.36 -1.24 -15.43
CA GLY A 140 -20.61 -2.05 -16.37
C GLY A 140 -20.61 -3.53 -15.98
N ASP A 141 -19.96 -4.34 -16.83
CA ASP A 141 -19.76 -5.75 -16.56
C ASP A 141 -18.46 -5.93 -15.76
N PHE A 142 -18.58 -6.53 -14.58
CA PHE A 142 -17.46 -6.75 -13.67
C PHE A 142 -16.92 -8.17 -13.80
N PRO A 143 -15.61 -8.38 -14.03
CA PRO A 143 -15.03 -9.71 -14.18
C PRO A 143 -15.19 -10.58 -12.94
N LEU A 144 -15.65 -11.80 -13.12
CA LEU A 144 -15.77 -12.78 -12.04
C LEU A 144 -14.55 -13.72 -12.02
N MET A 145 -14.16 -14.09 -10.80
CA MET A 145 -13.12 -15.09 -10.61
C MET A 145 -13.70 -16.49 -10.80
N THR A 146 -12.96 -17.37 -11.46
CA THR A 146 -13.30 -18.78 -11.60
C THR A 146 -12.95 -19.56 -10.32
N ASP A 147 -13.45 -20.79 -10.21
CA ASP A 147 -13.12 -21.67 -9.08
C ASP A 147 -11.63 -21.98 -8.95
N THR A 148 -10.89 -21.86 -10.06
CA THR A 148 -9.43 -22.04 -10.09
C THR A 148 -8.62 -20.80 -9.77
N GLY A 149 -9.27 -19.67 -9.38
CA GLY A 149 -8.61 -18.42 -9.02
C GLY A 149 -8.12 -17.61 -10.22
N THR A 150 -8.69 -17.84 -11.41
CA THR A 150 -8.35 -17.16 -12.65
C THR A 150 -9.48 -16.26 -13.13
N PHE A 151 -9.16 -15.36 -14.06
CA PHE A 151 -10.13 -14.51 -14.76
C PHE A 151 -10.10 -14.85 -16.24
N ILE A 152 -11.26 -14.83 -16.90
CA ILE A 152 -11.34 -14.97 -18.35
C ILE A 152 -11.66 -13.61 -18.94
N ILE A 153 -10.71 -13.05 -19.63
CA ILE A 153 -10.79 -11.74 -20.26
C ILE A 153 -10.58 -11.91 -21.78
N ASN A 154 -11.60 -11.59 -22.57
CA ASN A 154 -11.59 -11.76 -24.02
C ASN A 154 -11.16 -13.19 -24.42
N GLY A 155 -11.75 -14.20 -23.79
CA GLY A 155 -11.47 -15.60 -24.03
C GLY A 155 -10.16 -16.15 -23.45
N ALA A 156 -9.25 -15.28 -23.02
CA ALA A 156 -7.96 -15.67 -22.45
C ALA A 156 -8.05 -15.82 -20.92
N GLU A 157 -7.56 -16.93 -20.40
CA GLU A 157 -7.46 -17.18 -18.98
C GLU A 157 -6.24 -16.45 -18.39
N ARG A 158 -6.48 -15.58 -17.41
CA ARG A 158 -5.49 -14.71 -16.81
C ARG A 158 -5.49 -14.83 -15.30
N VAL A 159 -4.35 -14.58 -14.68
CA VAL A 159 -4.18 -14.56 -13.23
C VAL A 159 -3.61 -13.21 -12.80
N ILE A 160 -4.13 -12.68 -11.71
CA ILE A 160 -3.55 -11.51 -11.06
C ILE A 160 -2.39 -12.01 -10.19
N VAL A 161 -1.18 -11.58 -10.55
CA VAL A 161 0.03 -11.93 -9.79
C VAL A 161 0.09 -11.08 -8.53
N SER A 162 0.21 -11.72 -7.37
CA SER A 162 0.42 -11.03 -6.11
C SER A 162 1.73 -10.25 -6.12
N GLN A 163 1.68 -8.96 -5.74
CA GLN A 163 2.85 -8.10 -5.69
C GLN A 163 3.16 -7.74 -4.25
N LEU A 164 4.43 -7.84 -3.89
CA LEU A 164 4.91 -7.36 -2.60
C LEU A 164 5.20 -5.88 -2.70
N VAL A 165 4.50 -5.08 -1.93
CA VAL A 165 4.73 -3.64 -1.78
C VAL A 165 5.24 -3.35 -0.37
N ARG A 166 6.00 -2.27 -0.22
CA ARG A 166 6.41 -1.82 1.11
C ARG A 166 5.18 -1.31 1.85
N SER A 167 5.03 -1.73 3.11
CA SER A 167 3.97 -1.20 3.97
C SER A 167 4.19 0.30 4.23
N PRO A 168 3.13 1.08 4.45
CA PRO A 168 3.26 2.42 4.97
C PRO A 168 4.04 2.43 6.27
N GLY A 169 4.84 3.47 6.51
CA GLY A 169 5.66 3.60 7.70
C GLY A 169 6.97 4.34 7.47
N ILE A 170 7.83 4.32 8.48
CA ILE A 170 9.13 4.98 8.44
C ILE A 170 10.23 3.92 8.36
N TYR A 171 11.05 4.02 7.33
CA TYR A 171 12.19 3.14 7.08
C TYR A 171 13.49 3.87 7.39
N TYR A 172 14.34 3.24 8.18
CA TYR A 172 15.64 3.79 8.55
C TYR A 172 16.75 2.99 7.86
N ALA A 173 17.74 3.70 7.31
CA ALA A 173 18.91 3.10 6.74
C ALA A 173 20.18 3.83 7.20
N SER A 174 21.31 3.15 7.12
CA SER A 174 22.61 3.76 7.39
C SER A 174 23.64 3.25 6.41
N GLU A 175 24.40 4.15 5.84
CA GLU A 175 25.47 3.87 4.91
C GLU A 175 26.78 4.49 5.40
N PHE A 176 27.91 3.96 4.96
CA PHE A 176 29.21 4.55 5.25
C PHE A 176 29.72 5.29 4.02
N ASP A 177 30.12 6.54 4.21
CA ASP A 177 30.79 7.33 3.17
C ASP A 177 32.19 6.78 2.89
N LYS A 178 32.79 7.21 1.78
CA LYS A 178 34.17 6.85 1.39
C LYS A 178 35.21 7.14 2.47
N LEU A 179 34.93 8.07 3.36
CA LEU A 179 35.75 8.45 4.51
C LEU A 179 35.47 7.64 5.78
N GLY A 180 34.56 6.66 5.73
CA GLY A 180 34.16 5.86 6.88
C GLY A 180 33.17 6.55 7.83
N LYS A 181 32.62 7.72 7.47
CA LYS A 181 31.59 8.41 8.24
C LYS A 181 30.25 7.73 8.04
N LYS A 182 29.54 7.46 9.14
CA LYS A 182 28.20 6.88 9.10
C LYS A 182 27.17 7.95 8.73
N LEU A 183 26.54 7.79 7.58
CA LEU A 183 25.44 8.61 7.10
C LEU A 183 24.12 7.91 7.45
N LEU A 184 23.17 8.66 7.93
CA LEU A 184 21.84 8.19 8.29
C LEU A 184 20.83 8.70 7.27
N SER A 185 19.91 7.83 6.90
CA SER A 185 18.77 8.18 6.06
C SER A 185 17.49 7.58 6.59
N SER A 186 16.39 8.25 6.33
CA SER A 186 15.07 7.69 6.62
C SER A 186 14.09 8.08 5.52
N THR A 187 13.15 7.17 5.25
CA THR A 187 12.11 7.37 4.25
C THR A 187 10.75 7.19 4.91
N VAL A 188 9.92 8.21 4.84
CA VAL A 188 8.53 8.14 5.25
C VAL A 188 7.70 7.77 4.03
N ILE A 189 7.06 6.61 4.09
CA ILE A 189 6.17 6.09 3.05
C ILE A 189 4.74 6.20 3.57
N PRO A 190 3.92 7.11 3.06
CA PRO A 190 2.51 7.18 3.41
C PRO A 190 1.73 6.04 2.74
N ASN A 191 0.52 5.76 3.22
CA ASN A 191 -0.41 4.89 2.52
C ASN A 191 -0.83 5.51 1.17
N ARG A 192 -1.09 6.82 1.19
CA ARG A 192 -1.41 7.62 0.01
C ARG A 192 -0.69 8.96 0.10
N GLY A 193 0.00 9.37 -0.97
CA GLY A 193 0.59 10.70 -1.07
C GLY A 193 2.09 10.72 -1.34
N ALA A 194 2.70 11.87 -1.13
CA ALA A 194 4.10 12.13 -1.41
C ALA A 194 5.05 11.46 -0.40
N TRP A 195 6.13 10.87 -0.89
CA TRP A 195 7.18 10.32 -0.04
C TRP A 195 8.07 11.42 0.50
N LEU A 196 8.54 11.26 1.73
CA LEU A 196 9.56 12.11 2.33
C LEU A 196 10.82 11.29 2.56
N GLU A 197 11.90 11.67 1.89
CA GLU A 197 13.21 11.03 2.03
C GLU A 197 14.16 11.99 2.75
N TYR A 198 14.60 11.59 3.91
CA TYR A 198 15.54 12.35 4.75
C TYR A 198 16.94 11.75 4.61
N GLU A 199 17.94 12.58 4.41
CA GLU A 199 19.33 12.17 4.27
C GLU A 199 20.26 13.10 5.06
N THR A 200 21.27 12.53 5.73
CA THR A 200 22.37 13.29 6.32
C THR A 200 23.52 13.35 5.33
N ASP A 201 24.02 14.53 5.03
CA ASP A 201 25.19 14.74 4.16
C ASP A 201 26.51 14.53 4.92
N SER A 202 27.63 14.39 4.20
CA SER A 202 28.98 14.30 4.78
C SER A 202 29.36 15.51 5.67
N ASN A 203 28.71 16.64 5.46
CA ASN A 203 28.87 17.89 6.24
C ASN A 203 27.91 18.01 7.43
N ASP A 204 27.28 16.90 7.84
CA ASP A 204 26.27 16.85 8.91
C ASP A 204 25.01 17.67 8.67
N VAL A 205 24.78 18.06 7.42
CA VAL A 205 23.56 18.77 7.02
C VAL A 205 22.43 17.76 6.80
N PHE A 206 21.31 18.03 7.43
CA PHE A 206 20.11 17.21 7.32
C PHE A 206 19.22 17.76 6.21
N SER A 207 19.04 17.00 5.16
CA SER A 207 18.27 17.38 3.98
C SER A 207 17.06 16.48 3.76
N VAL A 208 16.05 17.02 3.12
CA VAL A 208 14.83 16.30 2.74
C VAL A 208 14.56 16.41 1.25
N ARG A 209 14.03 15.34 0.66
CA ARG A 209 13.41 15.32 -0.65
C ARG A 209 11.92 15.03 -0.50
N VAL A 210 11.12 15.78 -1.19
CA VAL A 210 9.69 15.57 -1.28
C VAL A 210 9.40 14.98 -2.66
N ASP A 211 8.82 13.78 -2.69
CA ASP A 211 8.38 13.12 -3.93
C ASP A 211 9.41 13.12 -5.08
N ARG A 212 10.63 12.66 -4.79
CA ARG A 212 11.77 12.57 -5.75
C ARG A 212 12.27 13.91 -6.31
N THR A 213 11.91 15.03 -5.69
CA THR A 213 12.42 16.36 -6.10
C THR A 213 13.87 16.57 -5.65
N ARG A 214 14.39 17.78 -5.91
CA ARG A 214 15.74 18.15 -5.46
C ARG A 214 15.78 18.32 -3.94
N LYS A 215 16.91 17.95 -3.32
CA LYS A 215 17.16 18.11 -1.88
C LYS A 215 17.01 19.57 -1.45
N VAL A 216 16.39 19.74 -0.29
CA VAL A 216 16.36 21.01 0.45
C VAL A 216 16.80 20.73 1.89
N PRO A 217 17.37 21.70 2.62
CA PRO A 217 17.58 21.58 4.05
C PRO A 217 16.25 21.26 4.75
N VAL A 218 16.28 20.39 5.75
CA VAL A 218 15.04 19.99 6.46
C VAL A 218 14.38 21.19 7.15
N THR A 219 15.16 22.19 7.56
CA THR A 219 14.67 23.43 8.16
C THR A 219 13.75 24.22 7.24
N VAL A 220 13.99 24.20 5.93
CA VAL A 220 13.08 24.80 4.93
C VAL A 220 11.69 24.14 4.97
N LEU A 221 11.63 22.81 5.06
CA LEU A 221 10.36 22.10 5.17
C LEU A 221 9.68 22.42 6.53
N ILE A 222 10.44 22.42 7.61
CA ILE A 222 9.93 22.71 8.96
C ILE A 222 9.32 24.11 9.01
N ARG A 223 10.00 25.12 8.43
CA ARG A 223 9.47 26.48 8.30
C ARG A 223 8.20 26.53 7.46
N ALA A 224 8.21 25.85 6.31
CA ALA A 224 7.05 25.77 5.44
C ALA A 224 5.84 25.07 6.09
N LEU A 225 6.06 24.23 7.09
CA LEU A 225 5.00 23.58 7.89
C LEU A 225 4.49 24.45 9.06
N GLY A 226 5.10 25.62 9.30
CA GLY A 226 4.59 26.61 10.26
C GLY A 226 5.51 26.96 11.43
N ILE A 227 6.66 26.28 11.59
CA ILE A 227 7.66 26.61 12.63
C ILE A 227 8.69 27.54 12.01
N SER A 228 8.53 28.85 12.23
CA SER A 228 9.22 29.88 11.43
C SER A 228 10.59 30.28 11.95
N SER A 229 10.78 30.33 13.26
CA SER A 229 12.01 30.88 13.85
C SER A 229 13.05 29.81 14.17
N ASP A 230 14.35 30.19 14.14
CA ASP A 230 15.44 29.29 14.55
C ASP A 230 15.30 28.86 16.00
N ALA A 231 14.82 29.76 16.88
CA ALA A 231 14.60 29.46 18.28
C ALA A 231 13.53 28.38 18.50
N GLU A 232 12.43 28.44 17.78
CA GLU A 232 11.37 27.41 17.82
C GLU A 232 11.87 26.06 17.30
N ILE A 233 12.69 26.06 16.25
CA ILE A 233 13.31 24.82 15.70
C ILE A 233 14.25 24.21 16.75
N ILE A 234 15.08 25.03 17.41
CA ILE A 234 16.00 24.58 18.47
C ILE A 234 15.22 24.09 19.70
N GLU A 235 14.14 24.76 20.06
CA GLU A 235 13.28 24.34 21.17
C GLU A 235 12.65 22.95 20.89
N LEU A 236 12.25 22.69 19.64
CA LEU A 236 11.60 21.44 19.25
C LEU A 236 12.59 20.27 19.15
N PHE A 237 13.76 20.48 18.56
CA PHE A 237 14.73 19.41 18.25
C PHE A 237 15.92 19.35 19.21
N GLY A 238 16.08 20.36 20.06
CA GLY A 238 17.25 20.53 20.90
C GLY A 238 18.45 21.11 20.14
N GLU A 239 19.52 21.40 20.88
CA GLU A 239 20.81 21.89 20.31
C GLU A 239 21.62 20.74 19.67
N GLU A 240 20.99 19.99 18.75
CA GLU A 240 21.67 18.92 18.04
C GLU A 240 22.63 19.50 16.98
N PRO A 241 23.93 19.08 16.95
CA PRO A 241 24.91 19.66 16.03
C PRO A 241 24.49 19.60 14.55
N LYS A 242 23.77 18.57 14.14
CA LYS A 242 23.27 18.43 12.77
C LYS A 242 22.17 19.43 12.42
N ILE A 243 21.32 19.76 13.38
CA ILE A 243 20.28 20.77 13.21
C ILE A 243 20.91 22.15 13.11
N LEU A 244 21.88 22.47 13.97
CA LEU A 244 22.62 23.74 13.92
C LEU A 244 23.34 23.90 12.57
N ALA A 245 24.07 22.88 12.10
CA ALA A 245 24.72 22.91 10.79
C ALA A 245 23.71 23.03 9.64
N THR A 246 22.51 22.53 9.81
CA THR A 246 21.45 22.67 8.81
C THR A 246 20.87 24.06 8.79
N ILE A 247 20.66 24.69 9.95
CA ILE A 247 20.21 26.09 10.09
C ILE A 247 21.22 27.05 9.45
N GLU A 248 22.52 26.83 9.65
CA GLU A 248 23.57 27.65 9.01
C GLU A 248 23.55 27.58 7.48
N LYS A 249 23.15 26.44 6.93
CA LYS A 249 23.05 26.23 5.47
C LYS A 249 21.71 26.64 4.88
N ASP A 250 20.71 26.90 5.72
CA ASP A 250 19.39 27.33 5.30
C ASP A 250 19.41 28.78 4.80
N VAL A 251 18.83 28.99 3.63
CA VAL A 251 18.69 30.33 3.03
C VAL A 251 17.44 31.02 3.51
N SER A 252 16.44 30.27 3.96
CA SER A 252 15.17 30.81 4.43
C SER A 252 15.26 31.16 5.92
N LYS A 253 14.62 32.26 6.31
CA LYS A 253 14.57 32.70 7.72
C LYS A 253 13.16 32.73 8.30
N ASN A 254 12.17 32.74 7.45
CA ASN A 254 10.77 32.92 7.80
C ASN A 254 9.89 31.88 7.14
N TYR A 255 8.65 31.75 7.60
CA TYR A 255 7.62 30.91 7.01
C TYR A 255 7.43 31.13 5.51
N GLU A 256 7.29 32.38 5.09
CA GLU A 256 7.06 32.75 3.70
C GLU A 256 8.24 32.38 2.78
N GLU A 257 9.47 32.63 3.24
CA GLU A 257 10.67 32.26 2.51
C GLU A 257 10.82 30.74 2.39
N GLY A 258 10.51 30.01 3.45
CA GLY A 258 10.49 28.55 3.46
C GLY A 258 9.50 27.98 2.45
N LEU A 259 8.28 28.53 2.40
CA LEU A 259 7.26 28.17 1.42
C LEU A 259 7.73 28.39 -0.02
N ILE A 260 8.29 29.57 -0.30
CA ILE A 260 8.78 29.94 -1.63
C ILE A 260 9.95 29.07 -2.07
N GLU A 261 10.91 28.80 -1.19
CA GLU A 261 12.05 27.94 -1.50
C GLU A 261 11.63 26.49 -1.77
N LEU A 262 10.71 25.97 -0.97
CA LEU A 262 10.16 24.64 -1.20
C LEU A 262 9.37 24.57 -2.51
N TYR A 263 8.54 25.56 -2.80
CA TYR A 263 7.76 25.64 -4.04
C TYR A 263 8.65 25.64 -5.29
N LYS A 264 9.74 26.42 -5.30
CA LYS A 264 10.71 26.45 -6.41
C LYS A 264 11.31 25.07 -6.69
N LYS A 265 11.42 24.20 -5.68
CA LYS A 265 11.93 22.83 -5.88
C LYS A 265 10.86 21.86 -6.33
N LEU A 266 9.62 22.03 -5.85
CA LEU A 266 8.48 21.20 -6.23
C LEU A 266 8.00 21.51 -7.66
N ARG A 267 7.96 22.80 -8.03
CA ARG A 267 7.52 23.27 -9.35
C ARG A 267 8.52 24.21 -10.00
N PRO A 268 9.62 23.69 -10.54
CA PRO A 268 10.61 24.52 -11.22
C PRO A 268 10.00 25.13 -12.48
N GLY A 269 10.10 26.46 -12.59
CA GLY A 269 9.63 27.22 -13.75
C GLY A 269 8.32 27.99 -13.55
N GLU A 270 7.60 27.77 -12.47
CA GLU A 270 6.44 28.59 -12.11
C GLU A 270 6.84 29.73 -11.17
N PRO A 271 6.26 30.94 -11.33
CA PRO A 271 6.52 32.04 -10.40
C PRO A 271 5.97 31.70 -9.01
N PRO A 272 6.81 31.69 -7.97
CA PRO A 272 6.37 31.37 -6.62
C PRO A 272 5.62 32.54 -6.01
N THR A 273 4.38 32.32 -5.56
CA THR A 273 3.63 33.23 -4.68
C THR A 273 3.37 32.52 -3.35
N VAL A 274 3.26 33.28 -2.27
CA VAL A 274 3.00 32.71 -0.93
C VAL A 274 1.70 31.91 -0.92
N GLU A 275 0.64 32.47 -1.51
CA GLU A 275 -0.69 31.84 -1.57
C GLU A 275 -0.68 30.52 -2.35
N SER A 276 -0.04 30.48 -3.53
CA SER A 276 0.04 29.27 -4.35
C SER A 276 0.90 28.20 -3.68
N SER A 277 1.98 28.61 -2.99
CA SER A 277 2.87 27.72 -2.27
C SER A 277 2.16 27.08 -1.05
N GLU A 278 1.42 27.87 -0.32
CA GLU A 278 0.62 27.42 0.83
C GLU A 278 -0.50 26.45 0.39
N SER A 279 -1.23 26.80 -0.69
CA SER A 279 -2.27 25.95 -1.26
C SER A 279 -1.71 24.61 -1.74
N LEU A 280 -0.53 24.62 -2.39
CA LEU A 280 0.13 23.40 -2.83
C LEU A 280 0.50 22.49 -1.64
N LEU A 281 1.13 23.05 -0.58
CA LEU A 281 1.52 22.29 0.59
C LEU A 281 0.33 21.75 1.38
N LYS A 282 -0.71 22.58 1.56
CA LYS A 282 -1.96 22.14 2.20
C LYS A 282 -2.59 20.99 1.43
N GLY A 283 -2.67 21.09 0.10
CA GLY A 283 -3.19 20.01 -0.74
C GLY A 283 -2.31 18.76 -0.78
N MET A 284 -1.00 18.88 -0.51
CA MET A 284 -0.05 17.76 -0.57
C MET A 284 0.00 16.95 0.74
N PHE A 285 -0.11 17.61 1.91
CA PHE A 285 0.12 16.97 3.20
C PHE A 285 -1.08 17.00 4.16
N PHE A 286 -2.05 17.88 3.94
CA PHE A 286 -3.16 18.12 4.87
C PHE A 286 -4.54 17.88 4.24
N ASP A 287 -4.60 17.48 2.98
CA ASP A 287 -5.85 17.06 2.34
C ASP A 287 -6.07 15.56 2.56
N PRO A 288 -7.09 15.14 3.34
CA PRO A 288 -7.36 13.73 3.61
C PRO A 288 -7.59 12.88 2.36
N LYS A 289 -8.04 13.51 1.25
CA LYS A 289 -8.24 12.82 -0.03
C LYS A 289 -6.94 12.54 -0.78
N ARG A 290 -5.86 13.27 -0.47
CA ARG A 290 -4.58 13.21 -1.17
C ARG A 290 -3.44 12.66 -0.34
N TYR A 291 -3.54 12.74 0.98
CA TYR A 291 -2.48 12.30 1.90
C TYR A 291 -3.06 11.52 3.07
N ASP A 292 -2.52 10.33 3.27
CA ASP A 292 -2.89 9.44 4.36
C ASP A 292 -1.66 8.68 4.85
N LEU A 293 -1.40 8.71 6.15
CA LEU A 293 -0.23 8.07 6.77
C LEU A 293 -0.48 6.62 7.20
N ALA A 294 -1.73 6.23 7.42
CA ALA A 294 -2.08 4.92 7.99
C ALA A 294 -3.19 4.24 7.21
#